data_30cf825000d67ad56b89db6bbed25b20
#
_entry.id   30cf825000d67ad56b89db6bbed25b20
#
_cell.length_a   1.000
_cell.length_b   1.000
_cell.length_c   1.000
_cell.angle_alpha   90.00
_cell.angle_beta   90.00
_cell.angle_gamma   90.00
#
_symmetry.space_group_name_H-M   'P 1'
#
loop_
_entity.id
_entity.type
_entity.pdbx_description
1 polymer ?
#
loop_
_entity_poly.entity_id
_entity_poly.type
_entity_poly.pdbx_seq_one_letter_code
_entity_poly.pdbx_strand_id
1 'polypeptide(L)'
;MSPRPIGRITRGTTGTNRLRRMDRWTAALPALRRSDDPLVVDLGYGASATTVLELRERLARVRPDVEVVGVEIDPERVRIANDMAQGRAGVSFRLGGFEAPTPGDRRPAIIRAANVLRQYDESEVSAAWATMLGRLQPGGALVEGTCSENGRIGSWVTLRPERGPETLTIGLHLPTIGSDVAPSPSIVAERLPKALIHRNVPGEPVHAFLQDLDRAWATAAPLGVYGPVQRWIATAESLRSRWPVQGGRTRWRLGELTVAWSAVAPSL
;
A
#
# COMPACT_ATOMS: atom_id res chain seq x y z
N MET A 1 26.46 -5.60 -20.15
CA MET A 1 25.00 -5.46 -20.41
C MET A 1 24.30 -5.43 -19.07
N SER A 2 23.51 -4.39 -18.78
CA SER A 2 22.66 -4.40 -17.58
C SER A 2 21.66 -5.56 -17.66
N PRO A 3 21.39 -6.29 -16.57
CA PRO A 3 20.42 -7.37 -16.59
C PRO A 3 19.04 -6.81 -16.99
N ARG A 4 18.25 -7.63 -17.69
CA ARG A 4 16.91 -7.24 -18.11
C ARG A 4 16.02 -7.07 -16.87
N PRO A 5 15.20 -5.98 -16.79
CA PRO A 5 14.27 -5.77 -15.68
C PRO A 5 13.32 -6.95 -15.48
N ILE A 6 13.06 -7.30 -14.20
CA ILE A 6 12.14 -8.39 -13.83
C ILE A 6 10.72 -7.82 -13.71
N GLY A 7 9.83 -8.27 -14.59
CA GLY A 7 8.45 -7.83 -14.63
C GLY A 7 7.98 -7.47 -16.04
N ARG A 8 6.84 -6.80 -16.11
CA ARG A 8 6.23 -6.34 -17.38
C ARG A 8 5.65 -4.95 -17.26
N ILE A 9 5.58 -4.24 -18.40
CA ILE A 9 4.98 -2.89 -18.46
C ILE A 9 3.50 -3.00 -18.08
N THR A 10 3.08 -2.13 -17.16
CA THR A 10 1.69 -2.02 -16.71
C THR A 10 1.05 -0.75 -17.27
N ARG A 11 -0.28 -0.58 -17.09
CA ARG A 11 -1.04 0.57 -17.64
C ARG A 11 -0.46 1.94 -17.25
N GLY A 12 0.20 2.05 -16.10
CA GLY A 12 0.90 3.25 -15.68
C GLY A 12 0.01 4.44 -15.31
N THR A 13 -1.28 4.21 -15.02
CA THR A 13 -2.18 5.28 -14.60
C THR A 13 -1.70 5.91 -13.29
N THR A 14 -1.50 7.22 -13.29
CA THR A 14 -1.07 7.99 -12.13
C THR A 14 -1.96 9.20 -11.92
N GLY A 15 -1.92 9.83 -10.75
CA GLY A 15 -2.69 11.02 -10.42
C GLY A 15 -2.28 11.64 -9.10
N THR A 16 -2.45 12.95 -9.01
CA THR A 16 -2.14 13.74 -7.81
C THR A 16 -2.92 13.23 -6.59
N ASN A 17 -2.26 13.11 -5.46
CA ASN A 17 -2.81 12.64 -4.17
C ASN A 17 -3.39 11.22 -4.18
N ARG A 18 -3.22 10.47 -5.25
CA ARG A 18 -3.77 9.11 -5.38
C ARG A 18 -3.29 8.18 -4.28
N LEU A 19 -1.99 8.23 -3.96
CA LEU A 19 -1.34 7.32 -3.00
C LEU A 19 -1.22 7.90 -1.57
N ARG A 20 -1.82 9.06 -1.27
CA ARG A 20 -1.66 9.77 0.01
C ARG A 20 -1.90 8.94 1.26
N ARG A 21 -2.76 7.91 1.20
CA ARG A 21 -3.04 7.03 2.34
C ARG A 21 -1.89 6.07 2.58
N MET A 22 -1.39 5.46 1.50
CA MET A 22 -0.24 4.57 1.53
C MET A 22 1.04 5.34 1.92
N ASP A 23 1.20 6.59 1.44
CA ASP A 23 2.31 7.46 1.84
C ASP A 23 2.31 7.74 3.34
N ARG A 24 1.13 8.06 3.88
CA ARG A 24 0.95 8.30 5.32
C ARG A 24 1.21 7.03 6.14
N TRP A 25 0.84 5.87 5.63
CA TRP A 25 1.19 4.59 6.23
C TRP A 25 2.69 4.39 6.23
N THR A 26 3.33 4.53 5.08
CA THR A 26 4.78 4.42 4.89
C THR A 26 5.56 5.35 5.84
N ALA A 27 5.12 6.62 5.96
CA ALA A 27 5.72 7.60 6.86
C ALA A 27 5.66 7.21 8.36
N ALA A 28 4.71 6.36 8.74
CA ALA A 28 4.55 5.90 10.11
C ALA A 28 5.34 4.62 10.43
N LEU A 29 5.84 3.91 9.43
CA LEU A 29 6.52 2.64 9.63
C LEU A 29 7.85 2.80 10.40
N PRO A 30 8.10 1.95 11.40
CA PRO A 30 9.40 1.92 12.09
C PRO A 30 10.58 1.70 11.13
N ALA A 31 10.38 0.92 10.06
CA ALA A 31 11.37 0.67 9.01
C ALA A 31 11.94 1.96 8.40
N LEU A 32 11.13 3.00 8.22
CA LEU A 32 11.60 4.31 7.77
C LEU A 32 12.23 5.11 8.91
N ARG A 33 11.50 5.19 10.04
CA ARG A 33 11.83 6.12 11.13
C ARG A 33 13.12 5.79 11.85
N ARG A 34 13.47 4.50 11.93
CA ARG A 34 14.63 3.98 12.67
C ARG A 34 15.78 3.53 11.76
N SER A 35 15.62 3.66 10.45
CA SER A 35 16.68 3.28 9.51
C SER A 35 17.86 4.25 9.60
N ASP A 36 19.06 3.75 9.60
CA ASP A 36 20.28 4.56 9.46
C ASP A 36 20.46 5.04 8.01
N ASP A 37 19.88 4.31 7.05
CA ASP A 37 19.84 4.65 5.64
C ASP A 37 18.37 4.67 5.15
N PRO A 38 17.67 5.84 5.22
CA PRO A 38 16.26 5.94 4.90
C PRO A 38 15.99 6.01 3.39
N LEU A 39 16.54 5.06 2.64
CA LEU A 39 16.29 4.90 1.22
C LEU A 39 14.93 4.22 0.99
N VAL A 40 14.10 4.80 0.14
CA VAL A 40 12.78 4.29 -0.22
C VAL A 40 12.69 4.10 -1.73
N VAL A 41 12.14 2.96 -2.16
CA VAL A 41 11.84 2.70 -3.57
C VAL A 41 10.34 2.83 -3.81
N ASP A 42 9.93 3.59 -4.82
CA ASP A 42 8.58 3.59 -5.39
C ASP A 42 8.59 2.79 -6.69
N LEU A 43 8.15 1.55 -6.62
CA LEU A 43 8.20 0.61 -7.72
C LEU A 43 6.95 0.74 -8.62
N GLY A 44 7.17 0.86 -9.93
CA GLY A 44 6.09 0.94 -10.90
C GLY A 44 5.27 2.22 -10.77
N TYR A 45 5.93 3.36 -10.62
CA TYR A 45 5.27 4.66 -10.40
C TYR A 45 4.39 5.13 -11.57
N GLY A 46 4.54 4.53 -12.76
CA GLY A 46 3.70 4.78 -13.92
C GLY A 46 4.14 5.93 -14.81
N ALA A 47 3.19 6.60 -15.45
CA ALA A 47 3.46 7.51 -16.57
C ALA A 47 4.12 8.85 -16.19
N SER A 48 4.20 9.20 -14.89
CA SER A 48 4.83 10.45 -14.47
C SER A 48 5.46 10.36 -13.08
N ALA A 49 6.40 11.26 -12.80
CA ALA A 49 7.09 11.36 -11.51
C ALA A 49 6.19 11.75 -10.33
N THR A 50 4.93 12.12 -10.56
CA THR A 50 4.04 12.74 -9.58
C THR A 50 3.98 11.98 -8.25
N THR A 51 3.76 10.66 -8.29
CA THR A 51 3.60 9.85 -7.06
C THR A 51 4.92 9.72 -6.28
N VAL A 52 6.06 9.70 -6.97
CA VAL A 52 7.40 9.65 -6.37
C VAL A 52 7.72 10.98 -5.67
N LEU A 53 7.45 12.10 -6.35
CA LEU A 53 7.67 13.43 -5.81
C LEU A 53 6.79 13.72 -4.59
N GLU A 54 5.51 13.36 -4.66
CA GLU A 54 4.60 13.44 -3.53
C GLU A 54 5.02 12.56 -2.35
N LEU A 55 5.50 11.34 -2.64
CA LEU A 55 6.04 10.45 -1.61
C LEU A 55 7.20 11.10 -0.90
N ARG A 56 8.22 11.56 -1.65
CA ARG A 56 9.41 12.23 -1.10
C ARG A 56 9.02 13.42 -0.21
N GLU A 57 8.13 14.28 -0.69
CA GLU A 57 7.66 15.44 0.08
C GLU A 57 7.00 15.05 1.41
N ARG A 58 6.14 14.02 1.39
CA ARG A 58 5.44 13.55 2.59
C ARG A 58 6.36 12.86 3.58
N LEU A 59 7.29 12.04 3.09
CA LEU A 59 8.26 11.35 3.93
C LEU A 59 9.27 12.30 4.55
N ALA A 60 9.67 13.35 3.83
CA ALA A 60 10.58 14.38 4.33
C ALA A 60 10.08 15.11 5.59
N ARG A 61 8.77 15.15 5.80
CA ARG A 61 8.19 15.75 7.02
C ARG A 61 8.51 14.98 8.29
N VAL A 62 8.87 13.70 8.17
CA VAL A 62 9.22 12.82 9.29
C VAL A 62 10.66 12.35 9.25
N ARG A 63 11.28 12.34 8.08
CA ARG A 63 12.68 12.00 7.80
C ARG A 63 13.20 12.96 6.72
N PRO A 64 13.75 14.13 7.09
CA PRO A 64 14.23 15.13 6.13
C PRO A 64 15.33 14.62 5.19
N ASP A 65 16.12 13.67 5.67
CA ASP A 65 17.21 12.98 5.00
C ASP A 65 16.77 11.82 4.08
N VAL A 66 15.44 11.55 3.97
CA VAL A 66 14.94 10.46 3.13
C VAL A 66 15.32 10.66 1.66
N GLU A 67 15.78 9.60 1.03
CA GLU A 67 15.95 9.52 -0.42
C GLU A 67 14.88 8.61 -1.02
N VAL A 68 14.32 9.00 -2.17
CA VAL A 68 13.30 8.20 -2.87
C VAL A 68 13.79 7.90 -4.29
N VAL A 69 13.80 6.63 -4.63
CA VAL A 69 14.10 6.14 -5.98
C VAL A 69 12.82 5.66 -6.65
N GLY A 70 12.40 6.33 -7.71
CA GLY A 70 11.36 5.83 -8.60
C GLY A 70 11.94 4.74 -9.51
N VAL A 71 11.34 3.56 -9.51
CA VAL A 71 11.73 2.45 -10.39
C VAL A 71 10.57 2.14 -11.34
N GLU A 72 10.86 2.13 -12.64
CA GLU A 72 9.87 1.83 -13.68
C GLU A 72 10.52 0.98 -14.77
N ILE A 73 9.75 0.06 -15.34
CA ILE A 73 10.22 -0.89 -16.35
C ILE A 73 10.20 -0.31 -17.76
N ASP A 74 9.44 0.75 -17.99
CA ASP A 74 9.33 1.46 -19.26
C ASP A 74 10.42 2.55 -19.34
N PRO A 75 11.39 2.46 -20.26
CA PRO A 75 12.49 3.42 -20.36
C PRO A 75 12.02 4.83 -20.71
N GLU A 76 10.95 5.00 -21.46
CA GLU A 76 10.43 6.31 -21.82
C GLU A 76 9.82 7.02 -20.60
N ARG A 77 9.11 6.29 -19.75
CA ARG A 77 8.59 6.82 -18.48
C ARG A 77 9.73 7.25 -17.55
N VAL A 78 10.82 6.48 -17.52
CA VAL A 78 12.03 6.84 -16.74
C VAL A 78 12.65 8.13 -17.28
N ARG A 79 12.75 8.28 -18.60
CA ARG A 79 13.27 9.50 -19.22
C ARG A 79 12.43 10.72 -18.84
N ILE A 80 11.10 10.63 -19.03
CA ILE A 80 10.15 11.70 -18.66
C ILE A 80 10.26 12.07 -17.18
N ALA A 81 10.35 11.07 -16.29
CA ALA A 81 10.43 11.30 -14.86
C ALA A 81 11.76 12.00 -14.45
N ASN A 82 12.87 11.65 -15.08
CA ASN A 82 14.14 12.33 -14.87
C ASN A 82 14.08 13.80 -15.29
N ASP A 83 13.46 14.10 -16.45
CA ASP A 83 13.25 15.47 -16.91
C ASP A 83 12.41 16.29 -15.93
N MET A 84 11.34 15.71 -15.40
CA MET A 84 10.45 16.35 -14.39
C MET A 84 11.13 16.58 -13.04
N ALA A 85 12.15 15.80 -12.72
CA ALA A 85 12.81 15.85 -11.41
C ALA A 85 14.10 16.67 -11.41
N GLN A 86 14.47 17.28 -12.52
CA GLN A 86 15.70 18.09 -12.62
C GLN A 86 15.78 19.12 -11.48
N GLY A 87 16.92 19.14 -10.77
CA GLY A 87 17.16 20.03 -9.65
C GLY A 87 16.48 19.68 -8.32
N ARG A 88 15.77 18.55 -8.24
CA ARG A 88 15.10 18.09 -7.00
C ARG A 88 16.02 17.15 -6.21
N ALA A 89 16.52 17.62 -5.07
CA ALA A 89 17.35 16.82 -4.18
C ALA A 89 16.57 15.66 -3.53
N GLY A 90 17.26 14.52 -3.34
CA GLY A 90 16.71 13.35 -2.65
C GLY A 90 15.69 12.54 -3.48
N VAL A 91 15.66 12.74 -4.80
CA VAL A 91 14.85 11.95 -5.73
C VAL A 91 15.71 11.54 -6.92
N SER A 92 15.56 10.29 -7.36
CA SER A 92 16.15 9.79 -8.61
C SER A 92 15.25 8.75 -9.26
N PHE A 93 15.46 8.47 -10.54
CA PHE A 93 14.67 7.52 -11.30
C PHE A 93 15.56 6.50 -11.99
N ARG A 94 15.14 5.23 -12.01
CA ARG A 94 15.90 4.12 -12.58
C ARG A 94 15.02 3.19 -13.38
N LEU A 95 15.59 2.68 -14.45
CA LEU A 95 15.00 1.57 -15.20
C LEU A 95 15.16 0.29 -14.38
N GLY A 96 14.06 -0.43 -14.16
CA GLY A 96 14.07 -1.68 -13.42
C GLY A 96 12.68 -2.21 -13.15
N GLY A 97 12.61 -3.36 -12.51
CA GLY A 97 11.40 -4.07 -12.11
C GLY A 97 11.47 -4.52 -10.65
N PHE A 98 11.00 -5.74 -10.36
CA PHE A 98 10.95 -6.27 -8.99
C PHE A 98 12.31 -6.39 -8.30
N GLU A 99 13.41 -6.40 -9.05
CA GLU A 99 14.78 -6.34 -8.54
C GLU A 99 15.13 -4.98 -7.91
N ALA A 100 14.25 -3.98 -8.06
CA ALA A 100 14.31 -2.67 -7.40
C ALA A 100 15.73 -2.07 -7.34
N PRO A 101 16.36 -1.73 -8.48
CA PRO A 101 17.71 -1.21 -8.52
C PRO A 101 17.82 0.15 -7.83
N THR A 102 18.90 0.35 -7.07
CA THR A 102 19.17 1.54 -6.29
C THR A 102 20.56 2.13 -6.60
N PRO A 103 20.83 3.40 -6.28
CA PRO A 103 22.17 3.96 -6.37
C PRO A 103 23.17 3.18 -5.52
N GLY A 104 24.30 2.75 -6.10
CA GLY A 104 25.35 2.00 -5.38
C GLY A 104 24.89 0.64 -4.85
N ASP A 105 23.83 0.08 -5.41
CA ASP A 105 23.20 -1.19 -4.97
C ASP A 105 22.81 -1.21 -3.48
N ARG A 106 22.51 -0.05 -2.90
CA ARG A 106 22.05 0.10 -1.51
C ARG A 106 20.75 -0.67 -1.30
N ARG A 107 20.57 -1.23 -0.12
CA ARG A 107 19.34 -1.92 0.26
C ARG A 107 18.32 -0.92 0.81
N PRO A 108 17.12 -0.79 0.22
CA PRO A 108 16.14 0.19 0.68
C PRO A 108 15.52 -0.22 2.04
N ALA A 109 15.17 0.77 2.85
CA ALA A 109 14.38 0.61 4.07
C ALA A 109 12.95 0.22 3.74
N ILE A 110 12.42 0.78 2.66
CA ILE A 110 11.04 0.51 2.22
C ILE A 110 11.01 0.38 0.69
N ILE A 111 10.24 -0.61 0.22
CA ILE A 111 9.74 -0.66 -1.15
C ILE A 111 8.23 -0.46 -1.08
N ARG A 112 7.70 0.50 -1.86
CA ARG A 112 6.28 0.67 -2.11
C ARG A 112 5.97 0.18 -3.52
N ALA A 113 5.01 -0.75 -3.66
CA ALA A 113 4.51 -1.25 -4.95
C ALA A 113 2.99 -1.05 -5.01
N ALA A 114 2.54 0.07 -5.58
CA ALA A 114 1.14 0.45 -5.62
C ALA A 114 0.51 0.17 -6.98
N ASN A 115 -0.54 -0.65 -7.04
CA ASN A 115 -1.27 -1.07 -8.24
C ASN A 115 -0.43 -1.86 -9.27
N VAL A 116 0.77 -2.29 -8.94
CA VAL A 116 1.67 -3.03 -9.84
C VAL A 116 1.17 -4.45 -10.04
N LEU A 117 1.06 -5.22 -8.96
CA LEU A 117 0.66 -6.64 -9.04
C LEU A 117 -0.80 -6.85 -9.46
N ARG A 118 -1.62 -5.81 -9.47
CA ARG A 118 -3.01 -5.91 -9.95
C ARG A 118 -3.11 -6.47 -11.38
N GLN A 119 -2.10 -6.29 -12.20
CA GLN A 119 -2.06 -6.72 -13.60
C GLN A 119 -1.30 -8.05 -13.82
N TYR A 120 -0.91 -8.71 -12.75
CA TYR A 120 -0.25 -10.01 -12.73
C TYR A 120 -1.24 -11.11 -12.37
N ASP A 121 -0.88 -12.38 -12.58
CA ASP A 121 -1.65 -13.50 -12.07
C ASP A 121 -1.39 -13.71 -10.58
N GLU A 122 -2.36 -14.32 -9.88
CA GLU A 122 -2.23 -14.57 -8.44
C GLU A 122 -1.02 -15.48 -8.14
N SER A 123 -0.74 -16.45 -9.01
CA SER A 123 0.40 -17.36 -8.91
C SER A 123 1.77 -16.67 -8.99
N GLU A 124 1.84 -15.48 -9.59
CA GLU A 124 3.09 -14.70 -9.72
C GLU A 124 3.41 -13.86 -8.47
N VAL A 125 2.41 -13.65 -7.59
CA VAL A 125 2.54 -12.72 -6.45
C VAL A 125 3.64 -13.13 -5.49
N SER A 126 3.70 -14.40 -5.12
CA SER A 126 4.70 -14.90 -4.15
C SER A 126 6.14 -14.72 -4.65
N ALA A 127 6.39 -14.99 -5.93
CA ALA A 127 7.71 -14.80 -6.54
C ALA A 127 8.10 -13.31 -6.61
N ALA A 128 7.16 -12.44 -6.96
CA ALA A 128 7.37 -10.98 -6.98
C ALA A 128 7.67 -10.45 -5.57
N TRP A 129 6.91 -10.88 -4.56
CA TRP A 129 7.17 -10.52 -3.17
C TRP A 129 8.54 -11.01 -2.71
N ALA A 130 8.92 -12.26 -2.97
CA ALA A 130 10.21 -12.80 -2.59
C ALA A 130 11.37 -12.00 -3.20
N THR A 131 11.26 -11.63 -4.48
CA THR A 131 12.27 -10.81 -5.17
C THR A 131 12.42 -9.43 -4.49
N MET A 132 11.32 -8.73 -4.23
CA MET A 132 11.34 -7.42 -3.59
C MET A 132 11.82 -7.49 -2.12
N LEU A 133 11.39 -8.50 -1.36
CA LEU A 133 11.84 -8.71 0.02
C LEU A 133 13.34 -8.97 0.10
N GLY A 134 13.88 -9.73 -0.86
CA GLY A 134 15.34 -9.98 -0.95
C GLY A 134 16.17 -8.72 -1.15
N ARG A 135 15.57 -7.61 -1.61
CA ARG A 135 16.24 -6.32 -1.82
C ARG A 135 16.25 -5.43 -0.56
N LEU A 136 15.33 -5.64 0.36
CA LEU A 136 15.20 -4.80 1.56
C LEU A 136 16.39 -4.98 2.51
N GLN A 137 16.72 -3.92 3.24
CA GLN A 137 17.61 -4.02 4.40
C GLN A 137 16.97 -4.85 5.53
N PRO A 138 17.75 -5.42 6.47
CA PRO A 138 17.18 -6.04 7.66
C PRO A 138 16.22 -5.08 8.38
N GLY A 139 15.05 -5.57 8.81
CA GLY A 139 14.01 -4.75 9.41
C GLY A 139 13.27 -3.81 8.45
N GLY A 140 13.57 -3.88 7.15
CA GLY A 140 12.88 -3.14 6.10
C GLY A 140 11.42 -3.57 5.91
N ALA A 141 10.68 -2.90 5.03
CA ALA A 141 9.27 -3.23 4.75
C ALA A 141 8.93 -3.10 3.26
N LEU A 142 8.18 -4.07 2.74
CA LEU A 142 7.45 -3.95 1.49
C LEU A 142 6.02 -3.53 1.81
N VAL A 143 5.52 -2.49 1.15
CA VAL A 143 4.12 -2.05 1.18
C VAL A 143 3.54 -2.26 -0.21
N GLU A 144 2.84 -3.38 -0.39
CA GLU A 144 2.24 -3.75 -1.67
C GLU A 144 0.72 -3.65 -1.59
N GLY A 145 0.08 -3.04 -2.59
CA GLY A 145 -1.37 -2.96 -2.60
C GLY A 145 -1.97 -2.20 -3.76
N THR A 146 -3.25 -1.90 -3.62
CA THR A 146 -4.04 -1.25 -4.66
C THR A 146 -4.86 -0.08 -4.11
N CYS A 147 -5.20 0.86 -4.98
CA CYS A 147 -6.13 1.93 -4.65
C CYS A 147 -6.98 2.33 -5.86
N SER A 148 -8.11 3.01 -5.57
CA SER A 148 -8.92 3.67 -6.59
C SER A 148 -8.16 4.83 -7.25
N GLU A 149 -8.65 5.31 -8.39
CA GLU A 149 -8.00 6.38 -9.15
C GLU A 149 -7.86 7.69 -8.34
N ASN A 150 -8.86 7.99 -7.53
CA ASN A 150 -8.87 9.16 -6.65
C ASN A 150 -8.25 8.90 -5.25
N GLY A 151 -7.77 7.69 -4.97
CA GLY A 151 -7.20 7.29 -3.69
C GLY A 151 -8.17 7.33 -2.50
N ARG A 152 -9.49 7.28 -2.73
CA ARG A 152 -10.50 7.25 -1.65
C ARG A 152 -10.64 5.88 -1.03
N ILE A 153 -10.40 4.83 -1.81
CA ILE A 153 -10.46 3.43 -1.40
C ILE A 153 -9.12 2.79 -1.73
N GLY A 154 -8.58 2.00 -0.83
CA GLY A 154 -7.37 1.22 -1.07
C GLY A 154 -7.12 0.21 0.01
N SER A 155 -6.28 -0.75 -0.29
CA SER A 155 -5.76 -1.69 0.69
C SER A 155 -4.34 -2.08 0.34
N TRP A 156 -3.59 -2.50 1.33
CA TRP A 156 -2.20 -2.92 1.16
C TRP A 156 -1.80 -3.95 2.20
N VAL A 157 -0.89 -4.82 1.79
CA VAL A 157 -0.19 -5.74 2.67
C VAL A 157 1.14 -5.10 3.06
N THR A 158 1.48 -5.21 4.34
CA THR A 158 2.83 -4.90 4.82
C THR A 158 3.57 -6.21 5.03
N LEU A 159 4.73 -6.35 4.38
CA LEU A 159 5.57 -7.55 4.46
C LEU A 159 6.94 -7.20 5.04
N ARG A 160 7.57 -8.17 5.68
CA ARG A 160 8.92 -8.08 6.24
C ARG A 160 9.84 -9.13 5.64
N PRO A 161 11.14 -8.81 5.42
CA PRO A 161 12.11 -9.80 4.91
C PRO A 161 12.16 -11.09 5.73
N GLU A 162 12.06 -10.96 7.07
CA GLU A 162 12.24 -12.07 8.01
C GLU A 162 10.95 -12.90 8.23
N ARG A 163 9.78 -12.34 7.91
CA ARG A 163 8.47 -12.91 8.30
C ARG A 163 7.46 -13.06 7.17
N GLY A 164 7.76 -12.47 6.00
CA GLY A 164 6.79 -12.38 4.92
C GLY A 164 5.63 -11.41 5.23
N PRO A 165 4.40 -11.70 4.78
CA PRO A 165 3.25 -10.82 4.99
C PRO A 165 2.81 -10.83 6.46
N GLU A 166 2.71 -9.63 7.06
CA GLU A 166 2.34 -9.44 8.46
C GLU A 166 0.92 -8.91 8.64
N THR A 167 0.51 -7.94 7.81
CA THR A 167 -0.78 -7.27 7.99
C THR A 167 -1.45 -6.94 6.68
N LEU A 168 -2.79 -6.99 6.67
CA LEU A 168 -3.62 -6.31 5.69
C LEU A 168 -4.15 -5.01 6.31
N THR A 169 -3.97 -3.90 5.61
CA THR A 169 -4.59 -2.61 5.98
C THR A 169 -5.57 -2.19 4.89
N ILE A 170 -6.78 -1.82 5.29
CA ILE A 170 -7.75 -1.15 4.42
C ILE A 170 -7.79 0.33 4.75
N GLY A 171 -7.98 1.16 3.73
CA GLY A 171 -8.06 2.61 3.85
C GLY A 171 -9.25 3.17 3.08
N LEU A 172 -10.15 3.83 3.79
CA LEU A 172 -11.42 4.34 3.27
C LEU A 172 -11.55 5.84 3.49
N HIS A 173 -12.18 6.52 2.56
CA HIS A 173 -12.64 7.90 2.75
C HIS A 173 -13.99 7.89 3.46
N LEU A 174 -13.98 7.95 4.78
CA LEU A 174 -15.15 7.76 5.63
C LEU A 174 -16.38 8.58 5.23
N PRO A 175 -16.27 9.87 4.83
CA PRO A 175 -17.44 10.63 4.41
C PRO A 175 -18.22 10.07 3.22
N THR A 176 -17.62 9.17 2.42
CA THR A 176 -18.30 8.55 1.27
C THR A 176 -18.89 7.17 1.59
N ILE A 177 -18.56 6.57 2.74
CA ILE A 177 -19.09 5.26 3.11
C ILE A 177 -20.55 5.43 3.62
N GLY A 178 -21.43 4.64 3.04
CA GLY A 178 -22.89 4.75 3.27
C GLY A 178 -23.62 5.55 2.19
N SER A 179 -22.91 5.97 1.12
CA SER A 179 -23.50 6.58 -0.08
C SER A 179 -23.81 5.53 -1.16
N ASP A 180 -24.53 5.92 -2.20
CA ASP A 180 -24.87 5.04 -3.33
C ASP A 180 -23.63 4.47 -4.04
N VAL A 181 -22.54 5.23 -4.06
CA VAL A 181 -21.26 4.81 -4.70
C VAL A 181 -20.35 3.99 -3.79
N ALA A 182 -20.64 3.95 -2.48
CA ALA A 182 -19.89 3.19 -1.48
C ALA A 182 -20.82 2.79 -0.33
N PRO A 183 -21.75 1.84 -0.54
CA PRO A 183 -22.84 1.55 0.40
C PRO A 183 -22.34 0.99 1.73
N SER A 184 -21.22 0.29 1.73
CA SER A 184 -20.63 -0.31 2.92
C SER A 184 -19.11 -0.34 2.85
N PRO A 185 -18.40 -0.59 3.97
CA PRO A 185 -16.94 -0.70 3.99
C PRO A 185 -16.37 -1.79 3.09
N SER A 186 -17.13 -2.86 2.83
CA SER A 186 -16.69 -3.95 1.95
C SER A 186 -16.50 -3.54 0.49
N ILE A 187 -16.86 -2.31 0.09
CA ILE A 187 -16.47 -1.71 -1.20
C ILE A 187 -14.94 -1.80 -1.42
N VAL A 188 -14.15 -1.92 -0.36
CA VAL A 188 -12.71 -2.15 -0.45
C VAL A 188 -12.35 -3.45 -1.17
N ALA A 189 -13.27 -4.41 -1.28
CA ALA A 189 -13.08 -5.66 -2.01
C ALA A 189 -12.61 -5.43 -3.45
N GLU A 190 -13.10 -4.38 -4.11
CA GLU A 190 -12.68 -3.99 -5.45
C GLU A 190 -11.20 -3.59 -5.53
N ARG A 191 -10.60 -3.31 -4.40
CA ARG A 191 -9.21 -2.82 -4.26
C ARG A 191 -8.39 -3.70 -3.31
N LEU A 192 -8.74 -4.95 -3.13
CA LEU A 192 -7.89 -5.91 -2.45
C LEU A 192 -6.59 -6.14 -3.23
N PRO A 193 -5.46 -6.41 -2.56
CA PRO A 193 -4.24 -6.85 -3.19
C PRO A 193 -4.46 -8.10 -4.04
N LYS A 194 -3.61 -8.33 -5.04
CA LYS A 194 -3.77 -9.45 -5.98
C LYS A 194 -3.84 -10.80 -5.28
N ALA A 195 -3.11 -10.98 -4.19
CA ALA A 195 -3.16 -12.19 -3.36
C ALA A 195 -4.54 -12.48 -2.73
N LEU A 196 -5.46 -11.50 -2.68
CA LEU A 196 -6.75 -11.64 -1.98
C LEU A 196 -7.97 -11.37 -2.86
N ILE A 197 -7.83 -10.62 -3.96
CA ILE A 197 -9.00 -10.14 -4.72
C ILE A 197 -9.87 -11.28 -5.27
N HIS A 198 -9.25 -12.39 -5.69
CA HIS A 198 -9.98 -13.56 -6.18
C HIS A 198 -10.39 -14.53 -5.06
N ARG A 199 -9.90 -14.27 -3.83
CA ARG A 199 -10.22 -15.01 -2.61
C ARG A 199 -11.42 -14.43 -1.84
N ASN A 200 -12.02 -13.35 -2.33
CA ASN A 200 -13.26 -12.82 -1.72
C ASN A 200 -14.49 -13.63 -2.15
N VAL A 201 -14.52 -14.91 -1.78
CA VAL A 201 -15.58 -15.87 -2.06
C VAL A 201 -15.97 -16.62 -0.77
N PRO A 202 -17.20 -17.15 -0.66
CA PRO A 202 -17.63 -17.91 0.52
C PRO A 202 -16.64 -19.03 0.87
N GLY A 203 -16.32 -19.15 2.16
CA GLY A 203 -15.33 -20.12 2.66
C GLY A 203 -13.93 -19.55 2.88
N GLU A 204 -13.59 -18.45 2.25
CA GLU A 204 -12.29 -17.80 2.42
C GLU A 204 -12.27 -16.81 3.59
N PRO A 205 -11.15 -16.71 4.35
CA PRO A 205 -11.05 -15.85 5.53
C PRO A 205 -11.27 -14.38 5.24
N VAL A 206 -10.72 -13.86 4.13
CA VAL A 206 -10.91 -12.46 3.74
C VAL A 206 -12.38 -12.13 3.47
N HIS A 207 -13.14 -13.07 2.92
CA HIS A 207 -14.58 -12.91 2.70
C HIS A 207 -15.34 -12.81 4.01
N ALA A 208 -15.07 -13.71 4.96
CA ALA A 208 -15.65 -13.67 6.29
C ALA A 208 -15.31 -12.36 7.03
N PHE A 209 -14.07 -11.88 6.91
CA PHE A 209 -13.64 -10.61 7.48
C PHE A 209 -14.45 -9.43 6.90
N LEU A 210 -14.63 -9.36 5.59
CA LEU A 210 -15.40 -8.27 4.96
C LEU A 210 -16.88 -8.31 5.32
N GLN A 211 -17.47 -9.49 5.46
CA GLN A 211 -18.85 -9.64 5.96
C GLN A 211 -18.99 -9.17 7.40
N ASP A 212 -18.05 -9.52 8.28
CA ASP A 212 -18.08 -9.08 9.67
C ASP A 212 -17.84 -7.57 9.78
N LEU A 213 -17.01 -7.00 8.90
CA LEU A 213 -16.79 -5.56 8.80
C LEU A 213 -18.10 -4.82 8.46
N ASP A 214 -18.86 -5.31 7.48
CA ASP A 214 -20.14 -4.71 7.11
C ASP A 214 -21.19 -4.88 8.22
N ARG A 215 -21.25 -6.02 8.89
CA ARG A 215 -22.12 -6.23 10.05
C ARG A 215 -21.79 -5.27 11.19
N ALA A 216 -20.51 -5.11 11.52
CA ALA A 216 -20.07 -4.17 12.54
C ALA A 216 -20.40 -2.72 12.17
N TRP A 217 -20.23 -2.35 10.89
CA TRP A 217 -20.64 -1.04 10.39
C TRP A 217 -22.14 -0.80 10.47
N ALA A 218 -22.95 -1.79 10.12
CA ALA A 218 -24.39 -1.72 10.23
C ALA A 218 -24.83 -1.58 11.70
N THR A 219 -24.26 -2.37 12.62
CA THR A 219 -24.53 -2.28 14.06
C THR A 219 -24.17 -0.91 14.64
N ALA A 220 -23.10 -0.30 14.15
CA ALA A 220 -22.67 1.04 14.56
C ALA A 220 -23.46 2.19 13.91
N ALA A 221 -24.53 1.90 13.13
CA ALA A 221 -25.33 2.92 12.44
C ALA A 221 -25.87 4.05 13.33
N PRO A 222 -26.37 3.79 14.57
CA PRO A 222 -26.83 4.85 15.45
C PRO A 222 -25.77 5.90 15.80
N LEU A 223 -24.50 5.52 15.78
CA LEU A 223 -23.38 6.45 16.04
C LEU A 223 -23.07 7.37 14.85
N GLY A 224 -23.72 7.16 13.72
CA GLY A 224 -23.63 8.05 12.55
C GLY A 224 -24.06 9.49 12.84
N VAL A 225 -24.89 9.73 13.83
CA VAL A 225 -25.29 11.07 14.29
C VAL A 225 -24.09 11.90 14.79
N TYR A 226 -23.03 11.24 15.26
CA TYR A 226 -21.76 11.87 15.68
C TYR A 226 -20.73 11.94 14.54
N GLY A 227 -21.13 11.59 13.34
CA GLY A 227 -20.34 11.61 12.13
C GLY A 227 -19.65 10.27 11.78
N PRO A 228 -19.19 10.14 10.53
CA PRO A 228 -18.68 8.87 9.99
C PRO A 228 -17.42 8.38 10.70
N VAL A 229 -16.63 9.28 11.29
CA VAL A 229 -15.41 8.93 12.05
C VAL A 229 -15.78 8.17 13.33
N GLN A 230 -16.79 8.63 14.08
CA GLN A 230 -17.20 7.96 15.31
C GLN A 230 -17.82 6.60 15.03
N ARG A 231 -18.67 6.52 14.00
CA ARG A 231 -19.22 5.26 13.52
C ARG A 231 -18.12 4.26 13.15
N TRP A 232 -17.09 4.72 12.41
CA TRP A 232 -15.95 3.87 12.02
C TRP A 232 -15.11 3.40 13.21
N ILE A 233 -14.87 4.26 14.19
CA ILE A 233 -14.16 3.89 15.42
C ILE A 233 -14.90 2.77 16.14
N ALA A 234 -16.22 2.89 16.31
CA ALA A 234 -17.04 1.87 16.95
C ALA A 234 -17.05 0.56 16.15
N THR A 235 -17.09 0.64 14.81
CA THR A 235 -16.94 -0.52 13.92
C THR A 235 -15.60 -1.24 14.17
N ALA A 236 -14.50 -0.50 14.20
CA ALA A 236 -13.17 -1.07 14.44
C ALA A 236 -13.02 -1.68 15.85
N GLU A 237 -13.60 -1.04 16.86
CA GLU A 237 -13.61 -1.55 18.23
C GLU A 237 -14.42 -2.85 18.34
N SER A 238 -15.59 -2.92 17.70
CA SER A 238 -16.42 -4.13 17.67
C SER A 238 -15.72 -5.32 17.02
N LEU A 239 -14.97 -5.09 15.96
CA LEU A 239 -14.23 -6.17 15.25
C LEU A 239 -13.14 -6.81 16.09
N ARG A 240 -12.57 -6.11 17.07
CA ARG A 240 -11.50 -6.63 17.95
C ARG A 240 -11.89 -7.88 18.75
N SER A 241 -13.16 -8.09 19.00
CA SER A 241 -13.63 -9.27 19.74
C SER A 241 -13.48 -10.57 18.94
N ARG A 242 -13.41 -10.47 17.60
CA ARG A 242 -13.39 -11.63 16.70
C ARG A 242 -12.15 -11.68 15.79
N TRP A 243 -11.54 -10.52 15.52
CA TRP A 243 -10.45 -10.37 14.58
C TRP A 243 -9.23 -9.74 15.25
N PRO A 244 -8.01 -10.18 14.92
CA PRO A 244 -6.78 -9.60 15.46
C PRO A 244 -6.49 -8.22 14.84
N VAL A 245 -7.39 -7.26 15.10
CA VAL A 245 -7.29 -5.89 14.65
C VAL A 245 -6.15 -5.20 15.37
N GLN A 246 -5.26 -4.58 14.60
CA GLN A 246 -4.09 -3.87 15.09
C GLN A 246 -4.29 -2.35 15.07
N GLY A 247 -3.42 -1.64 15.81
CA GLY A 247 -3.49 -0.20 15.91
C GLY A 247 -4.61 0.28 16.83
N GLY A 248 -5.07 1.50 16.63
CA GLY A 248 -6.08 2.13 17.49
C GLY A 248 -6.68 3.40 16.87
N ARG A 249 -7.37 4.18 17.71
CA ARG A 249 -8.17 5.35 17.31
C ARG A 249 -7.40 6.36 16.44
N THR A 250 -6.09 6.54 16.65
CA THR A 250 -5.26 7.44 15.85
C THR A 250 -5.28 7.06 14.36
N ARG A 251 -5.19 5.75 14.04
CA ARG A 251 -5.25 5.27 12.65
C ARG A 251 -6.69 5.19 12.16
N TRP A 252 -7.61 4.72 13.01
CA TRP A 252 -9.02 4.60 12.64
C TRP A 252 -9.66 5.94 12.26
N ARG A 253 -9.32 7.05 12.95
CA ARG A 253 -9.78 8.41 12.56
C ARG A 253 -9.40 8.79 11.12
N LEU A 254 -8.38 8.17 10.58
CA LEU A 254 -7.93 8.38 9.20
C LEU A 254 -8.66 7.48 8.19
N GLY A 255 -9.60 6.66 8.65
CA GLY A 255 -10.30 5.66 7.83
C GLY A 255 -9.47 4.42 7.55
N GLU A 256 -8.46 4.13 8.37
CA GLU A 256 -7.61 2.95 8.24
C GLU A 256 -8.03 1.88 9.24
N LEU A 257 -8.01 0.62 8.82
CA LEU A 257 -8.20 -0.55 9.66
C LEU A 257 -7.16 -1.60 9.27
N THR A 258 -6.42 -2.10 10.24
CA THR A 258 -5.37 -3.09 10.02
C THR A 258 -5.71 -4.37 10.75
N VAL A 259 -5.56 -5.51 10.09
CA VAL A 259 -5.75 -6.86 10.66
C VAL A 259 -4.49 -7.68 10.40
N ALA A 260 -4.18 -8.63 11.30
CA ALA A 260 -3.08 -9.56 11.08
C ALA A 260 -3.32 -10.37 9.78
N TRP A 261 -2.27 -10.53 8.98
CA TRP A 261 -2.34 -11.28 7.72
C TRP A 261 -2.85 -12.70 7.93
N SER A 262 -2.38 -13.38 8.97
CA SER A 262 -2.77 -14.77 9.28
C SER A 262 -4.27 -14.99 9.44
N ALA A 263 -5.04 -13.95 9.73
CA ALA A 263 -6.49 -14.04 9.89
C ALA A 263 -7.26 -13.86 8.57
N VAL A 264 -6.61 -13.37 7.52
CA VAL A 264 -7.25 -13.08 6.21
C VAL A 264 -6.50 -13.70 5.03
N ALA A 265 -5.40 -14.39 5.30
CA ALA A 265 -4.62 -15.09 4.27
C ALA A 265 -5.49 -16.11 3.53
N PRO A 266 -5.21 -16.36 2.24
CA PRO A 266 -5.88 -17.41 1.48
C PRO A 266 -5.82 -18.76 2.20
N SER A 267 -6.92 -19.51 2.16
CA SER A 267 -6.92 -20.93 2.56
C SER A 267 -5.99 -21.71 1.64
N LEU A 268 -5.23 -22.66 2.21
CA LEU A 268 -4.31 -23.54 1.47
C LEU A 268 -5.08 -24.53 0.59
#